data_10053ee3a1d3673fec7cd2cfa6dd0a9c
#
_entry.id   10053ee3a1d3673fec7cd2cfa6dd0a9c
#
_cell.length_a   1.000
_cell.length_b   1.000
_cell.length_c   1.000
_cell.angle_alpha   90.00
_cell.angle_beta   90.00
_cell.angle_gamma   90.00
#
_symmetry.space_group_name_H-M   'P 1'
#
loop_
_entity.id
_entity.type
_entity.pdbx_description
1 polymer ?
#
loop_
_entity_poly.entity_id
_entity_poly.type
_entity_poly.pdbx_seq_one_letter_code
_entity_poly.pdbx_strand_id
1 'polypeptide(L)'
;WLEWLRAVYESHPFGSASWRRHNRVFRQDASSLLHDLHSHGSRPTVVYADPPYTRDQYSRYYHIHETLLQYDYPTSSGSGRYRPDRFQSPYSMKTRVGNAMEDLVSRCAKLGSTLVLSYPERGMLRCSTETIPALIRQHFGRPPQVHSVAVSHSSFGASKGRQKYPVRERIYVAH
;
A
#
# COMPACT_ATOMS: atom_id res chain seq x y z
N TRP A 1 -1.07 27.83 -1.32
CA TRP A 1 -1.05 26.37 -1.18
C TRP A 1 -1.96 25.91 -0.05
N LEU A 2 -1.83 26.45 1.13
CA LEU A 2 -2.69 26.11 2.28
C LEU A 2 -4.15 26.49 2.05
N GLU A 3 -4.42 27.63 1.44
CA GLU A 3 -5.78 28.06 1.07
C GLU A 3 -6.41 27.14 0.02
N TRP A 4 -5.64 26.72 -0.97
CA TRP A 4 -6.10 25.76 -1.96
C TRP A 4 -6.42 24.39 -1.35
N LEU A 5 -5.52 23.86 -0.51
CA LEU A 5 -5.75 22.60 0.22
C LEU A 5 -7.01 22.70 1.11
N ARG A 6 -7.20 23.84 1.77
CA ARG A 6 -8.38 24.10 2.60
C ARG A 6 -9.64 24.12 1.76
N ALA A 7 -9.64 24.84 0.62
CA ALA A 7 -10.78 24.89 -0.29
C ALA A 7 -11.14 23.52 -0.87
N VAL A 8 -10.13 22.72 -1.29
CA VAL A 8 -10.35 21.34 -1.75
C VAL A 8 -10.91 20.46 -0.64
N TYR A 9 -10.38 20.58 0.56
CA TYR A 9 -10.86 19.82 1.72
C TYR A 9 -12.28 20.19 2.13
N GLU A 10 -12.63 21.48 2.07
CA GLU A 10 -13.97 21.99 2.40
C GLU A 10 -14.99 21.71 1.31
N SER A 11 -14.58 21.69 0.03
CA SER A 11 -15.47 21.43 -1.11
C SER A 11 -15.90 19.96 -1.23
N HIS A 12 -15.12 19.03 -0.64
CA HIS A 12 -15.38 17.58 -0.72
C HIS A 12 -15.37 16.94 0.68
N PRO A 13 -16.33 17.28 1.55
CA PRO A 13 -16.35 16.76 2.91
C PRO A 13 -16.82 15.31 2.90
N PHE A 14 -15.90 14.36 2.92
CA PHE A 14 -16.23 12.97 3.24
C PHE A 14 -16.62 12.86 4.72
N GLY A 15 -17.88 12.52 4.97
CA GLY A 15 -18.41 12.34 6.31
C GLY A 15 -18.59 13.65 7.10
N SER A 16 -19.17 13.55 8.29
CA SER A 16 -19.32 14.68 9.19
C SER A 16 -17.99 15.11 9.81
N ALA A 17 -17.90 16.36 10.31
CA ALA A 17 -16.72 16.81 11.04
C ALA A 17 -16.44 15.95 12.29
N SER A 18 -17.48 15.44 12.94
CA SER A 18 -17.35 14.51 14.05
C SER A 18 -16.72 13.19 13.62
N TRP A 19 -17.19 12.61 12.51
CA TRP A 19 -16.63 11.37 11.95
C TRP A 19 -15.15 11.56 11.58
N ARG A 20 -14.79 12.66 10.91
CA ARG A 20 -13.40 12.94 10.51
C ARG A 20 -12.45 13.09 11.69
N ARG A 21 -12.90 13.58 12.84
CA ARG A 21 -12.07 13.68 14.06
C ARG A 21 -11.63 12.34 14.63
N HIS A 22 -12.31 11.25 14.26
CA HIS A 22 -11.93 9.90 14.67
C HIS A 22 -10.94 9.24 13.71
N ASN A 23 -10.65 9.87 12.55
CA ASN A 23 -9.64 9.35 11.63
C ASN A 23 -8.25 9.49 12.24
N ARG A 24 -7.44 8.47 12.05
CA ARG A 24 -6.06 8.41 12.53
C ARG A 24 -5.12 8.11 11.37
N VAL A 25 -3.94 8.72 11.38
CA VAL A 25 -2.86 8.45 10.45
C VAL A 25 -1.72 7.81 11.21
N PHE A 26 -1.22 6.70 10.69
CA PHE A 26 -0.09 5.98 11.27
C PHE A 26 1.09 6.04 10.31
N ARG A 27 2.28 6.34 10.83
CA ARG A 27 3.54 6.29 10.09
C ARG A 27 4.37 5.13 10.62
N GLN A 28 4.02 3.92 10.22
CA GLN A 28 4.75 2.71 10.61
C GLN A 28 4.58 1.61 9.57
N ASP A 29 5.34 0.54 9.71
CA ASP A 29 5.19 -0.66 8.89
C ASP A 29 3.80 -1.29 9.09
N ALA A 30 3.21 -1.76 7.99
CA ALA A 30 1.86 -2.31 7.99
C ALA A 30 1.72 -3.54 8.90
N SER A 31 2.74 -4.42 8.93
CA SER A 31 2.74 -5.59 9.80
C SER A 31 2.77 -5.21 11.27
N SER A 32 3.57 -4.19 11.62
CA SER A 32 3.63 -3.66 12.98
C SER A 32 2.30 -3.04 13.38
N LEU A 33 1.68 -2.24 12.49
CA LEU A 33 0.36 -1.65 12.74
C LEU A 33 -0.71 -2.72 12.99
N LEU A 34 -0.79 -3.73 12.12
CA LEU A 34 -1.77 -4.80 12.28
C LEU A 34 -1.54 -5.61 13.56
N HIS A 35 -0.28 -5.80 13.95
CA HIS A 35 0.06 -6.41 15.23
C HIS A 35 -0.43 -5.58 16.42
N ASP A 36 -0.14 -4.28 16.40
CA ASP A 36 -0.54 -3.36 17.47
C ASP A 36 -2.07 -3.28 17.61
N LEU A 37 -2.79 -3.19 16.48
CA LEU A 37 -4.24 -3.21 16.46
C LEU A 37 -4.79 -4.49 17.11
N HIS A 38 -4.21 -5.65 16.79
CA HIS A 38 -4.60 -6.92 17.39
C HIS A 38 -4.33 -6.94 18.90
N SER A 39 -3.13 -6.53 19.30
CA SER A 39 -2.70 -6.53 20.70
C SER A 39 -3.52 -5.59 21.61
N HIS A 40 -3.99 -4.48 21.04
CA HIS A 40 -4.86 -3.53 21.75
C HIS A 40 -6.36 -3.84 21.63
N GLY A 41 -6.72 -5.01 21.08
CA GLY A 41 -8.12 -5.40 20.92
C GLY A 41 -8.90 -4.59 19.89
N SER A 42 -8.23 -3.76 19.09
CA SER A 42 -8.85 -3.01 17.99
C SER A 42 -9.08 -3.94 16.80
N ARG A 43 -10.32 -4.00 16.33
CA ARG A 43 -10.70 -4.87 15.20
C ARG A 43 -11.34 -4.05 14.09
N PRO A 44 -10.57 -3.53 13.12
CA PRO A 44 -11.15 -2.87 11.97
C PRO A 44 -12.04 -3.86 11.19
N THR A 45 -13.21 -3.42 10.77
CA THR A 45 -14.13 -4.26 9.99
C THR A 45 -13.56 -4.63 8.64
N VAL A 46 -12.86 -3.69 8.00
CA VAL A 46 -12.24 -3.86 6.68
C VAL A 46 -10.81 -3.36 6.71
N VAL A 47 -9.90 -4.12 6.12
CA VAL A 47 -8.54 -3.71 5.81
C VAL A 47 -8.42 -3.63 4.28
N TYR A 48 -8.27 -2.43 3.74
CA TYR A 48 -7.87 -2.25 2.35
C TYR A 48 -6.36 -2.21 2.26
N ALA A 49 -5.78 -3.09 1.46
CA ALA A 49 -4.34 -3.20 1.27
C ALA A 49 -3.98 -3.01 -0.21
N ASP A 50 -3.06 -2.08 -0.47
CA ASP A 50 -2.49 -1.78 -1.79
C ASP A 50 -0.95 -1.74 -1.67
N PRO A 51 -0.31 -2.91 -1.50
CA PRO A 51 1.13 -2.98 -1.31
C PRO A 51 1.88 -2.65 -2.59
N PRO A 52 3.10 -2.10 -2.51
CA PRO A 52 3.95 -1.89 -3.68
C PRO A 52 4.15 -3.19 -4.48
N TYR A 53 4.05 -3.10 -5.78
CA TYR A 53 4.14 -4.25 -6.69
C TYR A 53 5.30 -4.17 -7.69
N THR A 54 6.10 -3.10 -7.63
CA THR A 54 7.32 -2.93 -8.43
C THR A 54 8.55 -2.96 -7.53
N ARG A 55 9.74 -3.09 -8.14
CA ARG A 55 11.02 -2.97 -7.40
C ARG A 55 11.33 -1.54 -6.95
N ASP A 56 10.57 -0.57 -7.43
CA ASP A 56 10.80 0.82 -7.10
C ASP A 56 10.24 1.11 -5.70
N GLN A 57 11.10 1.59 -4.83
CA GLN A 57 10.76 1.92 -3.46
C GLN A 57 10.02 3.25 -3.39
N TYR A 58 8.91 3.33 -2.68
CA TYR A 58 8.18 4.59 -2.47
C TYR A 58 9.05 5.65 -1.82
N SER A 59 9.93 5.26 -0.92
CA SER A 59 10.93 6.16 -0.33
C SER A 59 11.85 6.84 -1.36
N ARG A 60 11.94 6.29 -2.58
CA ARG A 60 12.64 6.93 -3.69
C ARG A 60 11.82 8.04 -4.34
N TYR A 61 10.52 7.85 -4.49
CA TYR A 61 9.66 8.85 -5.12
C TYR A 61 9.32 10.01 -4.18
N TYR A 62 9.16 9.72 -2.90
CA TYR A 62 8.69 10.68 -1.92
C TYR A 62 9.81 11.31 -1.06
N HIS A 63 11.11 11.08 -1.38
CA HIS A 63 12.22 11.59 -0.59
C HIS A 63 12.25 13.14 -0.50
N ILE A 64 11.79 13.84 -1.54
CA ILE A 64 11.71 15.31 -1.53
C ILE A 64 10.67 15.77 -0.51
N HIS A 65 9.49 15.14 -0.48
CA HIS A 65 8.44 15.44 0.49
C HIS A 65 8.90 15.14 1.92
N GLU A 66 9.59 14.02 2.12
CA GLU A 66 10.20 13.71 3.43
C GLU A 66 11.22 14.76 3.86
N THR A 67 12.06 15.24 2.94
CA THR A 67 13.04 16.29 3.23
C THR A 67 12.35 17.63 3.58
N LEU A 68 11.28 17.99 2.88
CA LEU A 68 10.50 19.18 3.18
C LEU A 68 9.80 19.10 4.53
N LEU A 69 9.27 17.93 4.89
CA LEU A 69 8.58 17.73 6.16
C LEU A 69 9.55 17.70 7.35
N GLN A 70 10.72 17.08 7.19
CA GLN A 70 11.72 16.99 8.23
C GLN A 70 12.57 18.25 8.35
N TYR A 71 12.72 18.99 7.26
CA TYR A 71 13.50 20.24 7.15
C TYR A 71 14.94 20.09 7.69
N ASP A 72 15.56 18.93 7.45
CA ASP A 72 16.81 18.50 8.08
C ASP A 72 18.05 18.54 7.16
N TYR A 73 17.90 18.96 5.90
CA TYR A 73 18.99 19.12 4.91
C TYR A 73 19.95 17.93 4.84
N PRO A 74 19.49 16.69 4.60
CA PRO A 74 20.33 15.52 4.62
C PRO A 74 21.36 15.55 3.50
N THR A 75 22.48 14.87 3.69
CA THR A 75 23.42 14.59 2.60
C THR A 75 22.70 13.80 1.51
N SER A 76 22.94 14.18 0.25
CA SER A 76 22.29 13.52 -0.87
C SER A 76 23.15 12.39 -1.45
N SER A 77 22.49 11.33 -1.93
CA SER A 77 23.15 10.17 -2.54
C SER A 77 22.66 9.94 -3.97
N GLY A 78 23.60 9.67 -4.87
CA GLY A 78 23.36 9.35 -6.28
C GLY A 78 22.86 10.52 -7.13
N SER A 79 22.65 10.29 -8.43
CA SER A 79 22.19 11.29 -9.40
C SER A 79 20.79 11.84 -9.09
N GLY A 80 19.96 11.06 -8.42
CA GLY A 80 18.62 11.49 -7.97
C GLY A 80 18.61 12.23 -6.65
N ARG A 81 19.77 12.54 -6.07
CA ARG A 81 19.93 13.25 -4.78
C ARG A 81 19.04 12.70 -3.67
N TYR A 82 19.01 11.36 -3.56
CA TYR A 82 18.18 10.69 -2.58
C TYR A 82 18.71 10.83 -1.16
N ARG A 83 17.81 10.82 -0.19
CA ARG A 83 18.14 10.71 1.23
C ARG A 83 18.82 9.37 1.51
N PRO A 84 19.89 9.31 2.32
CA PRO A 84 20.60 8.05 2.64
C PRO A 84 19.79 7.13 3.56
N ASP A 85 18.93 7.68 4.41
CA ASP A 85 18.13 7.01 5.44
C ASP A 85 16.77 6.45 4.94
N ARG A 86 16.64 6.24 3.62
CA ARG A 86 15.40 5.75 3.02
C ARG A 86 15.07 4.33 3.47
N PHE A 87 13.83 4.11 3.91
CA PHE A 87 13.34 2.76 4.19
C PHE A 87 13.21 1.92 2.90
N GLN A 88 13.24 0.61 3.08
CA GLN A 88 13.02 -0.36 2.02
C GLN A 88 11.79 -1.22 2.34
N SER A 89 10.78 -1.17 1.48
CA SER A 89 9.61 -2.01 1.62
C SER A 89 9.92 -3.46 1.19
N PRO A 90 9.59 -4.47 2.00
CA PRO A 90 9.75 -5.87 1.63
C PRO A 90 8.89 -6.26 0.42
N TYR A 91 7.78 -5.57 0.18
CA TYR A 91 6.92 -5.78 -0.99
C TYR A 91 7.60 -5.44 -2.32
N SER A 92 8.60 -4.56 -2.31
CA SER A 92 9.42 -4.20 -3.48
C SER A 92 10.70 -5.03 -3.62
N MET A 93 10.81 -6.16 -2.91
CA MET A 93 11.97 -7.06 -2.93
C MET A 93 11.56 -8.47 -3.34
N LYS A 94 12.12 -8.99 -4.46
CA LYS A 94 11.79 -10.33 -4.98
C LYS A 94 11.91 -11.46 -3.96
N THR A 95 12.89 -11.38 -3.06
CA THR A 95 13.18 -12.40 -2.05
C THR A 95 12.31 -12.27 -0.80
N ARG A 96 11.62 -11.15 -0.61
CA ARG A 96 10.85 -10.86 0.60
C ARG A 96 9.36 -10.69 0.37
N VAL A 97 8.93 -10.39 -0.86
CA VAL A 97 7.53 -10.10 -1.18
C VAL A 97 6.57 -11.24 -0.83
N GLY A 98 7.00 -12.49 -1.01
CA GLY A 98 6.18 -13.67 -0.66
C GLY A 98 5.87 -13.70 0.83
N ASN A 99 6.88 -13.63 1.66
CA ASN A 99 6.74 -13.65 3.13
C ASN A 99 5.95 -12.41 3.63
N ALA A 100 6.19 -11.23 3.03
CA ALA A 100 5.46 -10.03 3.39
C ALA A 100 3.97 -10.13 3.05
N MET A 101 3.64 -10.73 1.90
CA MET A 101 2.26 -10.96 1.49
C MET A 101 1.56 -11.97 2.42
N GLU A 102 2.24 -13.06 2.76
CA GLU A 102 1.72 -14.06 3.69
C GLU A 102 1.47 -13.45 5.09
N ASP A 103 2.43 -12.66 5.60
CA ASP A 103 2.28 -11.99 6.90
C ASP A 103 1.07 -11.03 6.90
N LEU A 104 0.89 -10.23 5.85
CA LEU A 104 -0.26 -9.35 5.68
C LEU A 104 -1.58 -10.12 5.73
N VAL A 105 -1.71 -11.16 4.91
CA VAL A 105 -2.93 -11.98 4.83
C VAL A 105 -3.22 -12.66 6.16
N SER A 106 -2.20 -13.26 6.77
CA SER A 106 -2.30 -13.93 8.08
C SER A 106 -2.76 -12.97 9.18
N ARG A 107 -2.20 -11.77 9.25
CA ARG A 107 -2.58 -10.77 10.27
C ARG A 107 -3.99 -10.27 10.07
N CYS A 108 -4.43 -10.02 8.85
CA CYS A 108 -5.81 -9.64 8.56
C CYS A 108 -6.80 -10.73 8.98
N ALA A 109 -6.49 -11.99 8.71
CA ALA A 109 -7.30 -13.11 9.16
C ALA A 109 -7.38 -13.23 10.68
N LYS A 110 -6.24 -13.04 11.39
CA LYS A 110 -6.19 -13.04 12.87
C LYS A 110 -6.97 -11.89 13.49
N LEU A 111 -7.04 -10.74 12.82
CA LEU A 111 -7.88 -9.61 13.25
C LEU A 111 -9.38 -9.90 13.07
N GLY A 112 -9.75 -10.90 12.29
CA GLY A 112 -11.15 -11.14 11.89
C GLY A 112 -11.71 -10.06 10.97
N SER A 113 -10.84 -9.35 10.26
CA SER A 113 -11.21 -8.28 9.33
C SER A 113 -11.47 -8.81 7.94
N THR A 114 -12.41 -8.22 7.23
CA THR A 114 -12.50 -8.40 5.77
C THR A 114 -11.25 -7.81 5.13
N LEU A 115 -10.49 -8.61 4.39
CA LEU A 115 -9.37 -8.13 3.59
C LEU A 115 -9.83 -7.79 2.18
N VAL A 116 -9.57 -6.57 1.74
CA VAL A 116 -9.67 -6.13 0.35
C VAL A 116 -8.26 -5.83 -0.14
N LEU A 117 -7.70 -6.73 -0.93
CA LEU A 117 -6.32 -6.65 -1.42
C LEU A 117 -6.30 -6.32 -2.91
N SER A 118 -5.71 -5.18 -3.29
CA SER A 118 -5.43 -4.82 -4.67
C SER A 118 -4.02 -5.26 -5.04
N TYR A 119 -3.87 -5.99 -6.16
CA TYR A 119 -2.58 -6.42 -6.66
C TYR A 119 -2.63 -6.74 -8.17
N PRO A 120 -1.65 -6.27 -8.97
CA PRO A 120 -1.64 -6.54 -10.39
C PRO A 120 -1.28 -8.00 -10.71
N GLU A 121 -1.78 -8.50 -11.84
CA GLU A 121 -1.43 -9.85 -12.32
C GLU A 121 0.08 -10.02 -12.54
N ARG A 122 0.76 -8.94 -12.91
CA ARG A 122 2.21 -8.89 -13.14
C ARG A 122 2.86 -7.92 -12.17
N GLY A 123 3.26 -8.42 -11.02
CA GLY A 123 3.96 -7.67 -9.98
C GLY A 123 5.24 -8.37 -9.53
N MET A 124 5.81 -7.89 -8.43
CA MET A 124 6.99 -8.49 -7.79
C MET A 124 6.72 -9.90 -7.29
N LEU A 125 5.51 -10.17 -6.81
CA LEU A 125 5.08 -11.52 -6.41
C LEU A 125 4.85 -12.35 -7.67
N ARG A 126 5.67 -13.39 -7.86
CA ARG A 126 5.53 -14.32 -8.99
C ARG A 126 4.24 -15.14 -8.82
N CYS A 127 3.58 -15.42 -9.94
CA CYS A 127 2.32 -16.18 -9.96
C CYS A 127 1.29 -15.60 -8.96
N SER A 128 1.19 -14.26 -8.86
CA SER A 128 0.31 -13.59 -7.90
C SER A 128 -1.13 -14.07 -7.99
N THR A 129 -1.59 -14.42 -9.21
CA THR A 129 -2.93 -14.91 -9.50
C THR A 129 -3.26 -16.28 -8.87
N GLU A 130 -2.25 -17.03 -8.50
CA GLU A 130 -2.34 -18.34 -7.84
C GLU A 130 -1.93 -18.25 -6.38
N THR A 131 -0.82 -17.53 -6.12
CA THR A 131 -0.24 -17.40 -4.78
C THR A 131 -1.18 -16.68 -3.83
N ILE A 132 -1.75 -15.53 -4.22
CA ILE A 132 -2.63 -14.75 -3.35
C ILE A 132 -3.90 -15.53 -2.97
N PRO A 133 -4.63 -16.14 -3.91
CA PRO A 133 -5.77 -17.00 -3.53
C PRO A 133 -5.41 -18.19 -2.66
N ALA A 134 -4.23 -18.80 -2.85
CA ALA A 134 -3.75 -19.90 -2.00
C ALA A 134 -3.49 -19.42 -0.56
N LEU A 135 -2.80 -18.29 -0.38
CA LEU A 135 -2.57 -17.67 0.93
C LEU A 135 -3.88 -17.31 1.62
N ILE A 136 -4.82 -16.70 0.89
CA ILE A 136 -6.13 -16.35 1.44
C ILE A 136 -6.89 -17.61 1.88
N ARG A 137 -6.91 -18.64 1.05
CA ARG A 137 -7.55 -19.92 1.43
C ARG A 137 -6.92 -20.52 2.67
N GLN A 138 -5.60 -20.47 2.78
CA GLN A 138 -4.85 -21.00 3.92
C GLN A 138 -5.22 -20.30 5.23
N HIS A 139 -5.32 -18.98 5.23
CA HIS A 139 -5.49 -18.19 6.45
C HIS A 139 -6.94 -17.83 6.78
N PHE A 140 -7.80 -17.66 5.77
CA PHE A 140 -9.24 -17.37 5.94
C PHE A 140 -10.12 -18.62 5.85
N GLY A 141 -9.57 -19.78 5.50
CA GLY A 141 -10.31 -21.05 5.38
C GLY A 141 -11.16 -21.19 4.11
N ARG A 142 -11.23 -20.18 3.26
CA ARG A 142 -12.01 -20.16 2.00
C ARG A 142 -11.33 -19.30 0.92
N PRO A 143 -11.61 -19.57 -0.37
CA PRO A 143 -11.05 -18.79 -1.46
C PRO A 143 -11.61 -17.35 -1.45
N PRO A 144 -10.85 -16.35 -1.94
CA PRO A 144 -11.35 -14.99 -2.09
C PRO A 144 -12.37 -14.88 -3.22
N GLN A 145 -13.22 -13.85 -3.14
CA GLN A 145 -13.88 -13.32 -4.32
C GLN A 145 -12.85 -12.49 -5.11
N VAL A 146 -12.81 -12.64 -6.44
CA VAL A 146 -11.82 -11.99 -7.29
C VAL A 146 -12.51 -11.13 -8.33
N HIS A 147 -12.18 -9.84 -8.34
CA HIS A 147 -12.60 -8.89 -9.36
C HIS A 147 -11.40 -8.44 -10.18
N SER A 148 -11.54 -8.32 -11.50
CA SER A 148 -10.47 -7.88 -12.39
C SER A 148 -10.86 -6.55 -13.04
N VAL A 149 -9.94 -5.57 -12.96
CA VAL A 149 -10.11 -4.24 -13.55
C VAL A 149 -8.98 -3.98 -14.52
N ALA A 150 -9.28 -3.53 -15.73
CA ALA A 150 -8.28 -3.06 -16.68
C ALA A 150 -7.90 -1.61 -16.31
N VAL A 151 -6.62 -1.39 -15.98
CA VAL A 151 -6.12 -0.08 -15.56
C VAL A 151 -4.97 0.36 -16.49
N SER A 152 -4.95 1.63 -16.85
CA SER A 152 -3.79 2.23 -17.52
C SER A 152 -2.81 2.73 -16.48
N HIS A 153 -1.67 2.05 -16.31
CA HIS A 153 -0.64 2.51 -15.37
C HIS A 153 -0.05 3.85 -15.79
N SER A 154 -0.06 4.81 -14.87
CA SER A 154 0.79 5.99 -14.98
C SER A 154 2.15 5.68 -14.36
N SER A 155 3.22 5.84 -15.10
CA SER A 155 4.59 5.52 -14.66
C SER A 155 5.27 6.68 -13.92
N PHE A 156 4.56 7.51 -13.16
CA PHE A 156 5.10 8.64 -12.37
C PHE A 156 6.27 9.39 -13.08
N GLY A 157 6.13 9.68 -14.38
CA GLY A 157 7.15 10.39 -15.14
C GLY A 157 8.35 9.57 -15.62
N ALA A 158 8.50 8.30 -15.22
CA ALA A 158 9.60 7.44 -15.68
C ALA A 158 9.46 6.97 -17.12
N SER A 159 8.31 7.13 -17.74
CA SER A 159 8.02 6.57 -19.08
C SER A 159 8.39 7.46 -20.25
N LYS A 160 8.95 8.67 -20.06
CA LYS A 160 9.41 9.55 -21.17
C LYS A 160 8.66 9.33 -22.50
N GLY A 161 7.34 9.40 -22.49
CA GLY A 161 6.50 9.24 -23.69
C GLY A 161 6.32 7.79 -24.19
N ARG A 162 6.75 6.76 -23.47
CA ARG A 162 6.48 5.36 -23.84
C ARG A 162 5.00 5.03 -23.66
N GLN A 163 4.45 4.25 -24.58
CA GLN A 163 3.06 3.77 -24.53
C GLN A 163 2.76 3.13 -23.16
N LYS A 164 1.63 3.55 -22.57
CA LYS A 164 1.10 2.91 -21.37
C LYS A 164 0.58 1.52 -21.77
N TYR A 165 1.14 0.49 -21.17
CA TYR A 165 0.61 -0.85 -21.36
C TYR A 165 -0.60 -1.05 -20.45
N PRO A 166 -1.70 -1.64 -20.96
CA PRO A 166 -2.82 -2.01 -20.09
C PRO A 166 -2.33 -3.07 -19.09
N VAL A 167 -2.53 -2.79 -17.84
CA VAL A 167 -2.27 -3.73 -16.75
C VAL A 167 -3.62 -4.20 -16.20
N ARG A 168 -3.73 -5.49 -15.95
CA ARG A 168 -4.89 -6.04 -15.29
C ARG A 168 -4.62 -6.08 -13.79
N GLU A 169 -5.40 -5.32 -13.04
CA GLU A 169 -5.38 -5.30 -11.60
C GLU A 169 -6.47 -6.23 -11.06
N ARG A 170 -6.15 -6.96 -10.01
CA ARG A 170 -7.09 -7.84 -9.33
C ARG A 170 -7.35 -7.34 -7.93
N ILE A 171 -8.63 -7.35 -7.57
CA ILE A 171 -9.08 -7.06 -6.22
C ILE A 171 -9.57 -8.37 -5.63
N TYR A 172 -8.91 -8.80 -4.56
CA TYR A 172 -9.24 -10.00 -3.80
C TYR A 172 -9.99 -9.60 -2.55
N VAL A 173 -11.18 -10.17 -2.35
CA VAL A 173 -12.00 -9.93 -1.15
C VAL A 173 -12.08 -11.22 -0.35
N ALA A 174 -11.64 -11.19 0.90
CA ALA A 174 -11.64 -12.30 1.84
C ALA A 174 -12.34 -11.90 3.14
N HIS A 175 -13.19 -12.79 3.64
CA HIS A 175 -13.98 -12.57 4.85
C HIS A 175 -13.63 -13.60 5.91
#